data_cfe09c1730572fb5e9e1d8b2b8ff4df9
#
_entry.id   cfe09c1730572fb5e9e1d8b2b8ff4df9
#
_cell.length_a   1.000
_cell.length_b   1.000
_cell.length_c   1.000
_cell.angle_alpha   90.00
_cell.angle_beta   90.00
_cell.angle_gamma   90.00
#
_symmetry.space_group_name_H-M   'P 1'
#
loop_
_entity.id
_entity.type
_entity.pdbx_description
1 polymer ?
#
loop_
_entity_poly.entity_id
_entity_poly.type
_entity_poly.pdbx_seq_one_letter_code
_entity_poly.pdbx_strand_id
1 'polypeptide(L)'
;CLQTSITNMTWEPSSQKWIIETDRGDKMRARYVAIANGPLSRPTLPGIKGINDYKGHTFHTSRWDYNYTGGNSYGNLTNLKDKRVGIIGTGATGVQCIPHLGEWAKELYVFQRTPSSIDVRNNGETDPNWAATLQPGWQKERMDNFNTLVSGGDQEVDLVADGWTDIMRNLTGIAAKIASRKLGRKLTKGER
;
A
#
# COMPACT_ATOMS: atom_id res chain seq x y z
N CYS A 1 -8.23 -1.91 -21.17
CA CYS A 1 -9.12 -0.74 -21.29
C CYS A 1 -8.94 0.15 -20.07
N LEU A 2 -8.67 1.43 -20.28
CA LEU A 2 -8.64 2.44 -19.22
C LEU A 2 -10.03 3.06 -19.07
N GLN A 3 -10.34 3.61 -17.89
CA GLN A 3 -11.62 4.26 -17.59
C GLN A 3 -12.85 3.38 -17.93
N THR A 4 -12.75 2.09 -17.62
CA THR A 4 -13.79 1.11 -17.88
C THR A 4 -13.95 0.24 -16.65
N SER A 5 -15.14 0.23 -16.07
CA SER A 5 -15.45 -0.58 -14.89
C SER A 5 -16.18 -1.85 -15.30
N ILE A 6 -15.79 -2.97 -14.72
CA ILE A 6 -16.53 -4.22 -14.86
C ILE A 6 -17.75 -4.13 -13.95
N THR A 7 -18.95 -4.28 -14.52
CA THR A 7 -20.22 -4.23 -13.80
C THR A 7 -20.74 -5.61 -13.44
N ASN A 8 -20.42 -6.63 -14.27
CA ASN A 8 -20.85 -7.99 -14.03
C ASN A 8 -19.86 -9.01 -14.61
N MET A 9 -19.77 -10.17 -13.95
CA MET A 9 -19.02 -11.34 -14.45
C MET A 9 -19.87 -12.59 -14.18
N THR A 10 -20.26 -13.28 -15.24
CA THR A 10 -21.07 -14.49 -15.16
C THR A 10 -20.36 -15.65 -15.84
N TRP A 11 -20.28 -16.80 -15.18
CA TRP A 11 -19.80 -18.03 -15.80
C TRP A 11 -20.88 -18.65 -16.68
N GLU A 12 -20.54 -18.94 -17.94
CA GLU A 12 -21.43 -19.60 -18.90
C GLU A 12 -21.00 -21.06 -19.07
N PRO A 13 -21.71 -22.04 -18.47
CA PRO A 13 -21.31 -23.45 -18.50
C PRO A 13 -21.28 -24.04 -19.90
N SER A 14 -22.18 -23.63 -20.79
CA SER A 14 -22.30 -24.15 -22.15
C SER A 14 -21.09 -23.85 -23.02
N SER A 15 -20.47 -22.69 -22.85
CA SER A 15 -19.28 -22.28 -23.60
C SER A 15 -17.99 -22.42 -22.78
N GLN A 16 -18.10 -22.75 -21.49
CA GLN A 16 -16.97 -22.78 -20.54
C GLN A 16 -16.17 -21.48 -20.54
N LYS A 17 -16.86 -20.34 -20.51
CA LYS A 17 -16.28 -19.01 -20.54
C LYS A 17 -16.95 -18.08 -19.54
N TRP A 18 -16.20 -17.11 -19.11
CA TRP A 18 -16.70 -15.94 -18.40
C TRP A 18 -17.30 -14.95 -19.40
N ILE A 19 -18.49 -14.47 -19.12
CA ILE A 19 -19.09 -13.31 -19.77
C ILE A 19 -18.83 -12.11 -18.88
N ILE A 20 -18.17 -11.10 -19.41
CA ILE A 20 -17.74 -9.90 -18.69
C ILE A 20 -18.49 -8.73 -19.30
N GLU A 21 -19.20 -7.96 -18.46
CA GLU A 21 -19.93 -6.77 -18.85
C GLU A 21 -19.30 -5.53 -18.25
N THR A 22 -19.32 -4.42 -18.97
CA THR A 22 -18.72 -3.17 -18.54
C THR A 22 -19.73 -2.05 -18.44
N ASP A 23 -19.37 -0.97 -17.75
CA ASP A 23 -20.17 0.27 -17.64
C ASP A 23 -20.32 1.01 -18.99
N ARG A 24 -19.58 0.58 -20.01
CA ARG A 24 -19.65 1.13 -21.38
C ARG A 24 -20.60 0.33 -22.28
N GLY A 25 -21.23 -0.72 -21.75
CA GLY A 25 -22.11 -1.60 -22.50
C GLY A 25 -21.41 -2.71 -23.29
N ASP A 26 -20.08 -2.83 -23.17
CA ASP A 26 -19.33 -3.88 -23.84
C ASP A 26 -19.57 -5.23 -23.17
N LYS A 27 -19.59 -6.30 -23.97
CA LYS A 27 -19.58 -7.68 -23.51
C LYS A 27 -18.39 -8.44 -24.09
N MET A 28 -17.63 -9.06 -23.22
CA MET A 28 -16.44 -9.83 -23.60
C MET A 28 -16.56 -11.27 -23.11
N ARG A 29 -15.91 -12.20 -23.81
CA ARG A 29 -15.79 -13.61 -23.39
C ARG A 29 -14.32 -13.96 -23.10
N ALA A 30 -14.06 -14.54 -21.94
CA ALA A 30 -12.72 -14.97 -21.54
C ALA A 30 -12.75 -16.38 -20.95
N ARG A 31 -11.71 -17.18 -21.23
CA ARG A 31 -11.52 -18.47 -20.56
C ARG A 31 -11.03 -18.29 -19.13
N TYR A 32 -10.19 -17.30 -18.90
CA TYR A 32 -9.59 -16.98 -17.60
C TYR A 32 -9.79 -15.50 -17.30
N VAL A 33 -10.07 -15.20 -16.03
CA VAL A 33 -10.14 -13.83 -15.52
C VAL A 33 -9.22 -13.71 -14.32
N ALA A 34 -8.26 -12.80 -14.39
CA ALA A 34 -7.42 -12.44 -13.25
C ALA A 34 -7.97 -11.17 -12.60
N ILE A 35 -8.29 -11.24 -11.31
CA ILE A 35 -8.77 -10.11 -10.53
C ILE A 35 -7.59 -9.54 -9.73
N ALA A 36 -7.26 -8.27 -10.00
CA ALA A 36 -6.15 -7.57 -9.38
C ALA A 36 -6.55 -6.18 -8.83
N ASN A 37 -7.78 -6.05 -8.34
CA ASN A 37 -8.34 -4.80 -7.82
C ASN A 37 -7.90 -4.46 -6.39
N GLY A 38 -7.18 -5.35 -5.72
CA GLY A 38 -6.72 -5.18 -4.34
C GLY A 38 -7.84 -5.10 -3.29
N PRO A 39 -7.50 -5.12 -1.99
CA PRO A 39 -8.47 -5.09 -0.90
C PRO A 39 -8.95 -3.67 -0.53
N LEU A 40 -8.24 -2.61 -0.94
CA LEU A 40 -8.48 -1.23 -0.52
C LEU A 40 -9.17 -0.38 -1.60
N SER A 41 -10.08 -0.98 -2.36
CA SER A 41 -10.75 -0.32 -3.50
C SER A 41 -11.90 0.61 -3.11
N ARG A 42 -12.48 0.45 -1.90
CA ARG A 42 -13.60 1.25 -1.41
C ARG A 42 -13.18 2.15 -0.25
N PRO A 43 -13.22 3.48 -0.41
CA PRO A 43 -12.94 4.38 0.69
C PRO A 43 -14.02 4.26 1.77
N THR A 44 -13.60 4.28 3.03
CA THR A 44 -14.51 4.27 4.18
C THR A 44 -14.18 5.45 5.06
N LEU A 45 -15.19 6.22 5.42
CA LEU A 45 -15.03 7.32 6.38
C LEU A 45 -15.06 6.78 7.82
N PRO A 46 -14.31 7.39 8.75
CA PRO A 46 -14.40 7.03 10.16
C PRO A 46 -15.80 7.35 10.71
N GLY A 47 -16.31 6.50 11.61
CA GLY A 47 -17.60 6.69 12.27
C GLY A 47 -17.59 7.78 13.35
N ILE A 48 -17.16 9.00 13.02
CA ILE A 48 -17.08 10.13 13.93
C ILE A 48 -18.41 10.86 13.94
N LYS A 49 -18.99 11.08 15.13
CA LYS A 49 -20.23 11.85 15.28
C LYS A 49 -20.04 13.25 14.71
N GLY A 50 -20.96 13.69 13.86
CA GLY A 50 -20.93 15.02 13.24
C GLY A 50 -20.06 15.13 11.99
N ILE A 51 -19.47 14.05 11.50
CA ILE A 51 -18.63 14.11 10.28
C ILE A 51 -19.38 14.65 9.06
N ASN A 52 -20.69 14.40 8.99
CA ASN A 52 -21.56 14.90 7.92
C ASN A 52 -22.04 16.35 8.14
N ASP A 53 -21.79 16.93 9.31
CA ASP A 53 -22.18 18.30 9.65
C ASP A 53 -21.14 19.31 9.20
N TYR A 54 -19.95 18.85 8.87
CA TYR A 54 -18.88 19.70 8.34
C TYR A 54 -19.27 20.31 6.99
N LYS A 55 -19.13 21.61 6.86
CA LYS A 55 -19.54 22.36 5.67
C LYS A 55 -18.37 22.68 4.72
N GLY A 56 -17.15 22.37 5.10
CA GLY A 56 -15.98 22.52 4.26
C GLY A 56 -15.89 21.42 3.20
N HIS A 57 -15.00 21.60 2.25
CA HIS A 57 -14.73 20.60 1.23
C HIS A 57 -14.00 19.38 1.84
N THR A 58 -14.44 18.19 1.50
CA THR A 58 -13.85 16.93 1.98
C THR A 58 -13.74 15.90 0.86
N PHE A 59 -12.67 15.13 0.87
CA PHE A 59 -12.51 13.98 0.00
C PHE A 59 -11.59 12.94 0.65
N HIS A 60 -11.71 11.71 0.22
CA HIS A 60 -10.81 10.65 0.65
C HIS A 60 -9.52 10.66 -0.18
N THR A 61 -8.36 10.42 0.42
CA THR A 61 -7.05 10.46 -0.25
C THR A 61 -6.95 9.54 -1.48
N SER A 62 -7.69 8.41 -1.50
CA SER A 62 -7.77 7.54 -2.68
C SER A 62 -8.68 8.08 -3.81
N ARG A 63 -9.30 9.21 -3.60
CA ARG A 63 -10.16 9.94 -4.55
C ARG A 63 -9.78 11.41 -4.50
N TRP A 64 -8.50 11.69 -4.80
CA TRP A 64 -7.94 13.05 -4.72
C TRP A 64 -8.66 14.00 -5.66
N ASP A 65 -9.06 15.16 -5.15
CA ASP A 65 -9.76 16.16 -5.92
C ASP A 65 -8.80 17.27 -6.39
N TYR A 66 -8.19 17.06 -7.53
CA TYR A 66 -7.30 18.04 -8.14
C TYR A 66 -8.02 19.30 -8.65
N ASN A 67 -9.32 19.23 -8.92
CA ASN A 67 -10.10 20.42 -9.28
C ASN A 67 -10.15 21.39 -8.10
N TYR A 68 -10.22 20.86 -6.88
CA TYR A 68 -10.21 21.67 -5.67
C TYR A 68 -8.78 22.08 -5.25
N THR A 69 -7.85 21.15 -5.23
CA THR A 69 -6.50 21.39 -4.71
C THR A 69 -5.56 22.06 -5.70
N GLY A 70 -5.87 21.98 -6.99
CA GLY A 70 -4.91 22.24 -8.04
C GLY A 70 -3.87 21.13 -8.15
N GLY A 71 -2.91 21.30 -9.03
CA GLY A 71 -1.78 20.40 -9.18
C GLY A 71 -2.09 19.05 -9.83
N ASN A 72 -1.26 18.09 -9.52
CA ASN A 72 -1.35 16.71 -10.02
C ASN A 72 -0.62 15.75 -9.07
N SER A 73 -0.39 14.50 -9.49
CA SER A 73 0.28 13.47 -8.69
C SER A 73 1.73 13.78 -8.29
N TYR A 74 2.33 14.81 -8.84
CA TYR A 74 3.68 15.29 -8.49
C TYR A 74 3.66 16.48 -7.50
N GLY A 75 2.49 16.99 -7.13
CA GLY A 75 2.35 18.12 -6.22
C GLY A 75 1.72 19.34 -6.88
N ASN A 76 2.28 20.55 -6.62
CA ASN A 76 1.76 21.84 -7.12
C ASN A 76 0.31 22.13 -6.71
N LEU A 77 -0.05 21.84 -5.45
CA LEU A 77 -1.40 21.98 -4.91
C LEU A 77 -1.74 23.46 -4.65
N THR A 78 -1.58 24.29 -5.69
CA THR A 78 -1.54 25.76 -5.60
C THR A 78 -2.82 26.40 -5.07
N ASN A 79 -3.96 25.72 -5.20
CA ASN A 79 -5.24 26.20 -4.70
C ASN A 79 -5.40 26.03 -3.18
N LEU A 80 -4.40 25.47 -2.49
CA LEU A 80 -4.40 25.33 -1.04
C LEU A 80 -3.71 26.47 -0.28
N LYS A 81 -3.07 27.43 -0.97
CA LYS A 81 -2.26 28.49 -0.38
C LYS A 81 -2.99 29.38 0.63
N ASP A 82 -4.28 29.54 0.48
CA ASP A 82 -5.15 30.33 1.36
C ASP A 82 -5.95 29.48 2.33
N LYS A 83 -5.81 28.14 2.31
CA LYS A 83 -6.67 27.21 3.01
C LYS A 83 -6.02 26.59 4.25
N ARG A 84 -6.83 26.38 5.27
CA ARG A 84 -6.51 25.54 6.41
C ARG A 84 -6.96 24.12 6.07
N VAL A 85 -6.02 23.18 6.07
CA VAL A 85 -6.25 21.79 5.66
C VAL A 85 -6.13 20.88 6.86
N GLY A 86 -7.08 19.96 7.03
CA GLY A 86 -7.02 18.88 8.02
C GLY A 86 -6.81 17.54 7.32
N ILE A 87 -5.89 16.71 7.82
CA ILE A 87 -5.74 15.32 7.39
C ILE A 87 -5.94 14.40 8.60
N ILE A 88 -6.77 13.38 8.43
CA ILE A 88 -7.06 12.39 9.47
C ILE A 88 -6.35 11.09 9.15
N GLY A 89 -5.47 10.68 10.04
CA GLY A 89 -4.68 9.45 9.93
C GLY A 89 -3.25 9.68 9.45
N THR A 90 -2.33 8.90 10.03
CA THR A 90 -0.88 8.94 9.76
C THR A 90 -0.35 7.56 9.37
N GLY A 91 -1.17 6.72 8.73
CA GLY A 91 -0.73 5.49 8.11
C GLY A 91 0.08 5.75 6.82
N ALA A 92 0.41 4.70 6.08
CA ALA A 92 1.26 4.79 4.89
C ALA A 92 0.80 5.85 3.87
N THR A 93 -0.51 6.02 3.68
CA THR A 93 -1.05 7.08 2.81
C THR A 93 -0.86 8.47 3.41
N GLY A 94 -1.17 8.65 4.69
CA GLY A 94 -1.00 9.93 5.40
C GLY A 94 0.44 10.42 5.34
N VAL A 95 1.40 9.55 5.61
CA VAL A 95 2.84 9.84 5.56
C VAL A 95 3.27 10.40 4.20
N GLN A 96 2.70 9.90 3.12
CA GLN A 96 2.99 10.36 1.76
C GLN A 96 2.28 11.67 1.41
N CYS A 97 1.06 11.90 1.92
CA CYS A 97 0.30 13.12 1.63
C CYS A 97 0.74 14.34 2.45
N ILE A 98 1.13 14.13 3.72
CA ILE A 98 1.43 15.20 4.68
C ILE A 98 2.52 16.18 4.18
N PRO A 99 3.65 15.76 3.64
CA PRO A 99 4.67 16.69 3.13
C PRO A 99 4.14 17.61 2.04
N HIS A 100 3.39 17.06 1.07
CA HIS A 100 2.81 17.86 -0.01
C HIS A 100 1.74 18.83 0.48
N LEU A 101 0.90 18.41 1.43
CA LEU A 101 -0.08 19.30 2.04
C LEU A 101 0.59 20.40 2.86
N GLY A 102 1.67 20.07 3.58
CA GLY A 102 2.43 21.03 4.38
C GLY A 102 3.15 22.07 3.54
N GLU A 103 3.60 21.71 2.35
CA GLU A 103 4.24 22.64 1.39
C GLU A 103 3.26 23.68 0.84
N TRP A 104 2.01 23.27 0.56
CA TRP A 104 1.09 24.08 -0.21
C TRP A 104 -0.06 24.70 0.59
N ALA A 105 -0.45 24.12 1.74
CA ALA A 105 -1.52 24.69 2.56
C ALA A 105 -1.04 25.92 3.34
N LYS A 106 -1.95 26.86 3.60
CA LYS A 106 -1.70 27.96 4.54
C LYS A 106 -1.38 27.44 5.95
N GLU A 107 -2.14 26.45 6.39
CA GLU A 107 -1.96 25.74 7.66
C GLU A 107 -2.36 24.30 7.47
N LEU A 108 -1.62 23.38 8.06
CA LEU A 108 -1.92 21.93 8.03
C LEU A 108 -2.15 21.41 9.45
N TYR A 109 -3.28 20.76 9.67
CA TYR A 109 -3.62 20.07 10.91
C TYR A 109 -3.61 18.56 10.67
N VAL A 110 -2.77 17.85 11.40
CA VAL A 110 -2.63 16.39 11.29
C VAL A 110 -3.27 15.74 12.50
N PHE A 111 -4.34 14.97 12.30
CA PHE A 111 -5.06 14.26 13.34
C PHE A 111 -4.57 12.81 13.42
N GLN A 112 -3.90 12.48 14.51
CA GLN A 112 -3.28 11.19 14.74
C GLN A 112 -3.84 10.53 15.99
N ARG A 113 -4.29 9.28 15.88
CA ARG A 113 -4.66 8.47 17.05
C ARG A 113 -3.47 7.71 17.60
N THR A 114 -2.76 7.02 16.74
CA THR A 114 -1.60 6.20 17.08
C THR A 114 -0.43 6.59 16.19
N PRO A 115 0.74 6.91 16.75
CA PRO A 115 1.91 7.22 15.96
C PRO A 115 2.30 6.07 15.03
N SER A 116 2.63 6.39 13.78
CA SER A 116 3.25 5.44 12.86
C SER A 116 4.77 5.49 13.02
N SER A 117 5.41 4.34 12.97
CA SER A 117 6.86 4.28 12.84
C SER A 117 7.25 4.75 11.44
N ILE A 118 8.18 5.69 11.37
CA ILE A 118 8.74 6.19 10.11
C ILE A 118 10.25 6.04 10.23
N ASP A 119 10.83 5.36 9.26
CA ASP A 119 12.26 5.09 9.24
C ASP A 119 12.88 5.54 7.90
N VAL A 120 14.20 5.68 7.89
CA VAL A 120 14.95 6.03 6.68
C VAL A 120 15.06 4.79 5.80
N ARG A 121 14.56 4.87 4.58
CA ARG A 121 14.53 3.72 3.68
C ARG A 121 15.86 3.47 2.99
N ASN A 122 16.88 4.21 3.09
CA ASN A 122 18.18 4.01 2.44
C ASN A 122 18.06 3.53 0.97
N ASN A 123 17.12 4.13 0.22
CA ASN A 123 16.90 3.76 -1.16
C ASN A 123 18.03 4.33 -2.02
N GLY A 124 18.73 3.47 -2.73
CA GLY A 124 19.82 3.83 -3.63
C GLY A 124 19.53 3.46 -5.08
N GLU A 125 20.39 3.93 -5.97
CA GLU A 125 20.37 3.49 -7.37
C GLU A 125 20.84 2.03 -7.49
N THR A 126 20.33 1.32 -8.48
CA THR A 126 20.75 -0.06 -8.75
C THR A 126 22.18 -0.07 -9.28
N ASP A 127 23.07 -0.83 -8.62
CA ASP A 127 24.45 -1.01 -9.09
C ASP A 127 24.45 -1.71 -10.47
N PRO A 128 24.97 -1.06 -11.52
CA PRO A 128 25.05 -1.66 -12.85
C PRO A 128 25.85 -2.98 -12.87
N ASN A 129 26.87 -3.11 -12.03
CA ASN A 129 27.68 -4.32 -11.94
C ASN A 129 26.84 -5.47 -11.37
N TRP A 130 26.06 -5.23 -10.33
CA TRP A 130 25.12 -6.22 -9.82
C TRP A 130 24.08 -6.60 -10.87
N ALA A 131 23.49 -5.62 -11.56
CA ALA A 131 22.51 -5.87 -12.60
C ALA A 131 23.06 -6.76 -13.73
N ALA A 132 24.33 -6.60 -14.10
CA ALA A 132 24.99 -7.39 -15.13
C ALA A 132 25.25 -8.86 -14.71
N THR A 133 25.23 -9.18 -13.42
CA THR A 133 25.42 -10.55 -12.91
C THR A 133 24.16 -11.38 -12.85
N LEU A 134 22.98 -10.78 -13.07
CA LEU A 134 21.70 -11.44 -12.91
C LEU A 134 21.50 -12.54 -13.96
N GLN A 135 21.04 -13.71 -13.51
CA GLN A 135 20.78 -14.87 -14.35
C GLN A 135 19.28 -15.04 -14.60
N PRO A 136 18.86 -15.75 -15.67
CA PRO A 136 17.44 -16.06 -15.89
C PRO A 136 16.79 -16.67 -14.63
N GLY A 137 15.62 -16.15 -14.24
CA GLY A 137 14.88 -16.61 -13.06
C GLY A 137 15.16 -15.83 -11.77
N TRP A 138 16.09 -14.89 -11.76
CA TRP A 138 16.46 -14.09 -10.57
C TRP A 138 15.26 -13.35 -9.93
N GLN A 139 14.29 -12.88 -10.74
CA GLN A 139 13.10 -12.20 -10.21
C GLN A 139 12.27 -13.13 -9.33
N LYS A 140 12.08 -14.39 -9.80
CA LYS A 140 11.33 -15.38 -9.03
C LYS A 140 12.05 -15.74 -7.73
N GLU A 141 13.34 -15.99 -7.81
CA GLU A 141 14.17 -16.31 -6.65
C GLU A 141 14.12 -15.19 -5.61
N ARG A 142 14.34 -13.94 -6.04
CA ARG A 142 14.26 -12.76 -5.18
C ARG A 142 12.87 -12.56 -4.58
N MET A 143 11.81 -12.78 -5.35
CA MET A 143 10.43 -12.66 -4.89
C MET A 143 10.08 -13.75 -3.88
N ASP A 144 10.47 -15.00 -4.12
CA ASP A 144 10.24 -16.11 -3.20
C ASP A 144 11.00 -15.89 -1.88
N ASN A 145 12.25 -15.42 -1.95
CA ASN A 145 13.05 -15.04 -0.79
C ASN A 145 12.37 -13.93 0.02
N PHE A 146 11.98 -12.83 -0.63
CA PHE A 146 11.27 -11.72 -0.01
C PHE A 146 9.97 -12.19 0.66
N ASN A 147 9.14 -12.94 -0.06
CA ASN A 147 7.85 -13.42 0.47
C ASN A 147 8.05 -14.31 1.70
N THR A 148 9.08 -15.16 1.71
CA THR A 148 9.41 -15.98 2.88
C THR A 148 9.78 -15.11 4.07
N LEU A 149 10.69 -14.15 3.88
CA LEU A 149 11.15 -13.25 4.95
C LEU A 149 10.01 -12.39 5.51
N VAL A 150 9.20 -11.75 4.67
CA VAL A 150 8.09 -10.90 5.13
C VAL A 150 6.91 -11.68 5.71
N SER A 151 6.83 -12.97 5.45
CA SER A 151 5.88 -13.89 6.10
C SER A 151 6.38 -14.47 7.42
N GLY A 152 7.57 -14.07 7.87
CA GLY A 152 8.19 -14.53 9.11
C GLY A 152 8.94 -15.85 8.99
N GLY A 153 9.19 -16.34 7.78
CA GLY A 153 10.06 -17.48 7.53
C GLY A 153 11.53 -17.13 7.63
N ASP A 154 12.39 -18.16 7.75
CA ASP A 154 13.84 -18.02 7.86
C ASP A 154 14.51 -18.25 6.50
N GLN A 155 15.46 -17.41 6.15
CA GLN A 155 16.32 -17.52 4.97
C GLN A 155 17.77 -17.24 5.36
N GLU A 156 18.71 -18.00 4.81
CA GLU A 156 20.14 -17.79 5.08
C GLU A 156 20.64 -16.46 4.52
N VAL A 157 20.11 -16.06 3.38
CA VAL A 157 20.48 -14.82 2.69
C VAL A 157 19.23 -13.99 2.44
N ASP A 158 19.34 -12.69 2.66
CA ASP A 158 18.33 -11.72 2.27
C ASP A 158 18.72 -11.11 0.92
N LEU A 159 18.05 -11.53 -0.13
CA LEU A 159 18.33 -11.07 -1.49
C LEU A 159 17.82 -9.65 -1.77
N VAL A 160 16.98 -9.09 -0.88
CA VAL A 160 16.45 -7.73 -1.01
C VAL A 160 17.22 -6.77 -0.12
N ALA A 161 17.45 -7.13 1.14
CA ALA A 161 18.23 -6.40 2.13
C ALA A 161 17.81 -4.92 2.24
N ASP A 162 16.51 -4.66 2.38
CA ASP A 162 15.96 -3.32 2.54
C ASP A 162 15.17 -3.16 3.85
N GLY A 163 14.64 -1.95 4.09
CA GLY A 163 13.87 -1.66 5.30
C GLY A 163 12.64 -2.56 5.52
N TRP A 164 12.07 -3.17 4.48
CA TRP A 164 10.94 -4.09 4.64
C TRP A 164 11.36 -5.42 5.26
N THR A 165 12.46 -5.98 4.80
CA THR A 165 12.97 -7.23 5.37
C THR A 165 13.54 -7.01 6.77
N ASP A 166 14.16 -5.85 7.04
CA ASP A 166 14.64 -5.48 8.38
C ASP A 166 13.49 -5.32 9.39
N ILE A 167 12.39 -4.67 9.02
CA ILE A 167 11.21 -4.54 9.88
C ILE A 167 10.71 -5.93 10.30
N MET A 168 10.59 -6.85 9.36
CA MET A 168 10.10 -8.20 9.65
C MET A 168 11.05 -9.01 10.53
N ARG A 169 12.35 -8.91 10.28
CA ARG A 169 13.38 -9.53 11.15
C ARG A 169 13.30 -8.99 12.58
N ASN A 170 13.14 -7.69 12.74
CA ASN A 170 13.01 -7.06 14.06
C ASN A 170 11.74 -7.52 14.78
N LEU A 171 10.59 -7.59 14.08
CA LEU A 171 9.33 -8.05 14.65
C LEU A 171 9.40 -9.53 15.06
N THR A 172 9.93 -10.40 14.23
CA THR A 172 10.10 -11.83 14.55
C THR A 172 11.11 -12.02 15.68
N GLY A 173 12.19 -11.26 15.69
CA GLY A 173 13.17 -11.26 16.78
C GLY A 173 12.58 -10.83 18.13
N ILE A 174 11.70 -9.82 18.14
CA ILE A 174 10.97 -9.40 19.34
C ILE A 174 9.99 -10.50 19.79
N ALA A 175 9.21 -11.07 18.87
CA ALA A 175 8.28 -12.15 19.17
C ALA A 175 9.00 -13.36 19.74
N ALA A 176 10.13 -13.77 19.16
CA ALA A 176 10.96 -14.86 19.67
C ALA A 176 11.52 -14.58 21.07
N LYS A 177 11.94 -13.34 21.37
CA LYS A 177 12.39 -12.95 22.72
C LYS A 177 11.27 -13.02 23.75
N ILE A 178 10.07 -12.57 23.39
CA ILE A 178 8.88 -12.63 24.27
C ILE A 178 8.52 -14.11 24.54
N ALA A 179 8.47 -14.93 23.51
CA ALA A 179 8.16 -16.36 23.64
C ALA A 179 9.22 -17.09 24.48
N SER A 180 10.52 -16.83 24.25
CA SER A 180 11.60 -17.37 25.07
C SER A 180 11.47 -17.02 26.56
N ARG A 181 11.11 -15.77 26.86
CA ARG A 181 10.87 -15.32 28.25
C ARG A 181 9.70 -16.05 28.89
N LYS A 182 8.58 -16.20 28.16
CA LYS A 182 7.40 -16.94 28.66
C LYS A 182 7.67 -18.41 28.91
N LEU A 183 8.50 -19.03 28.09
CA LEU A 183 8.85 -20.47 28.20
C LEU A 183 10.04 -20.72 29.11
N GLY A 184 10.73 -19.70 29.61
CA GLY A 184 11.92 -19.82 30.44
C GLY A 184 13.12 -20.50 29.75
N ARG A 185 13.10 -20.62 28.41
CA ARG A 185 14.19 -21.23 27.60
C ARG A 185 14.34 -20.55 26.24
N LYS A 186 15.49 -20.77 25.61
CA LYS A 186 15.68 -20.35 24.20
C LYS A 186 14.82 -21.20 23.26
N LEU A 187 14.21 -20.56 22.27
CA LEU A 187 13.50 -21.25 21.20
C LEU A 187 14.49 -21.99 20.29
N THR A 188 14.11 -23.17 19.81
CA THR A 188 14.82 -23.88 18.75
C THR A 188 14.64 -23.20 17.39
N LYS A 189 15.43 -23.61 16.36
CA LYS A 189 15.33 -23.02 15.00
C LYS A 189 13.94 -23.20 14.39
N GLY A 190 13.23 -24.28 14.69
CA GLY A 190 11.86 -24.54 14.19
C GLY A 190 10.74 -23.88 14.99
N GLU A 191 11.04 -23.28 16.16
CA GLU A 191 10.07 -22.57 17.01
C GLU A 191 10.17 -21.03 16.88
N ARG A 192 11.12 -20.53 16.12
CA ARG A 192 11.32 -19.10 15.84
C ARG A 192 10.53 -18.68 14.62
#